data_7818a5c025fa52ba59fb891b4687ef00
#
_entry.id   7818a5c025fa52ba59fb891b4687ef00
#
_cell.length_a   1.000
_cell.length_b   1.000
_cell.length_c   1.000
_cell.angle_alpha   90.00
_cell.angle_beta   90.00
_cell.angle_gamma   90.00
#
_symmetry.space_group_name_H-M   'P 1'
#
loop_
_entity.id
_entity.type
_entity.pdbx_description
1 polymer ?
#
loop_
_entity_poly.entity_id
_entity_poly.type
_entity_poly.pdbx_seq_one_letter_code
_entity_poly.pdbx_strand_id
1 'polypeptide(L)'
;MKIKLLVPAIFLLMFSNFSFSQVEDTLNSDLYSWLKTIPDIEVTAIKPDKIFTEAYEIFVTQPIDHNNPDGPKFKEQIFLSHVDKDKPMVIELDGYAVNNRTTELSRILECNQIMVEHRYFGESVPSPFDWKYLTIKQAADDHHRIIELFKDYYSGKWISTGISKGGSCAIFHGYFYPADVNASVPYVGPLNLSIDDQRVYEWIKSVSTPECREKVFNFQKLCFEKRDELYPIILKNAEEKKLTYNIVGYEKAYEYSVLEYSFAYWQWGNGDCSLIPDENSSTEEIWEHFLANGGVTYFDDESIESNYPFFYQCYTEFGYYAYEVDKFKDYIRYADGQTPFFIPKDSNPTYDPRLLKKINNWASNEAENFIFIYGGNDPWTSPGVCLTGKTNSIKMVLPNGSHA
;
A
#
# COMPACT_ATOMS: atom_id res chain seq x y z
N MET A 1 62.91 -15.60 -25.89
CA MET A 1 62.18 -16.83 -25.70
C MET A 1 61.27 -16.65 -24.48
N LYS A 2 59.99 -16.29 -24.69
CA LYS A 2 59.01 -16.03 -23.63
C LYS A 2 58.09 -17.24 -23.55
N ILE A 3 58.18 -17.97 -22.44
CA ILE A 3 57.33 -19.11 -22.13
C ILE A 3 56.01 -18.54 -21.54
N LYS A 4 54.89 -18.76 -22.26
CA LYS A 4 53.54 -18.50 -21.76
C LYS A 4 53.09 -19.73 -20.99
N LEU A 5 52.95 -19.62 -19.65
CA LEU A 5 52.21 -20.60 -18.87
C LEU A 5 50.68 -20.30 -19.05
N LEU A 6 50.00 -21.25 -19.68
CA LEU A 6 48.56 -21.35 -19.63
C LEU A 6 48.17 -22.02 -18.29
N VAL A 7 47.46 -21.29 -17.43
CA VAL A 7 46.76 -21.88 -16.30
C VAL A 7 45.33 -22.12 -16.74
N PRO A 8 44.81 -23.35 -16.72
CA PRO A 8 43.39 -23.58 -17.00
C PRO A 8 42.59 -23.17 -15.77
N ALA A 9 41.73 -22.13 -15.93
CA ALA A 9 40.73 -21.79 -14.94
C ALA A 9 39.64 -22.87 -14.98
N ILE A 10 39.67 -23.79 -14.04
CA ILE A 10 38.57 -24.70 -13.75
C ILE A 10 37.50 -23.85 -13.02
N PHE A 11 36.49 -23.39 -13.76
CA PHE A 11 35.27 -22.84 -13.19
C PHE A 11 34.48 -24.01 -12.61
N LEU A 12 34.62 -24.21 -11.29
CA LEU A 12 33.76 -25.10 -10.54
C LEU A 12 32.37 -24.47 -10.47
N LEU A 13 31.49 -24.90 -11.36
CA LEU A 13 30.05 -24.68 -11.26
C LEU A 13 29.53 -25.48 -10.06
N MET A 14 29.59 -24.91 -8.86
CA MET A 14 28.78 -25.34 -7.75
C MET A 14 27.35 -24.79 -7.97
N PHE A 15 26.60 -25.39 -8.86
CA PHE A 15 25.17 -25.30 -8.80
C PHE A 15 24.73 -26.06 -7.56
N SER A 16 24.18 -25.29 -6.60
CA SER A 16 23.66 -25.85 -5.38
C SER A 16 22.50 -26.83 -5.71
N ASN A 17 22.74 -28.11 -5.52
CA ASN A 17 21.72 -29.17 -5.58
C ASN A 17 20.59 -29.00 -4.55
N PHE A 18 20.57 -27.92 -3.82
CA PHE A 18 19.59 -27.60 -2.77
C PHE A 18 18.25 -27.12 -3.29
N SER A 19 18.15 -26.66 -4.54
CA SER A 19 16.89 -26.11 -5.08
C SER A 19 15.99 -27.16 -5.73
N PHE A 20 16.50 -28.24 -6.27
CA PHE A 20 15.72 -29.24 -6.99
C PHE A 20 14.94 -30.18 -6.07
N SER A 21 15.56 -30.66 -4.99
CA SER A 21 14.93 -31.57 -4.01
C SER A 21 13.74 -30.91 -3.30
N GLN A 22 13.86 -29.65 -2.92
CA GLN A 22 12.80 -28.96 -2.17
C GLN A 22 11.54 -28.70 -3.00
N VAL A 23 11.71 -28.41 -4.29
CA VAL A 23 10.56 -28.23 -5.23
C VAL A 23 9.89 -29.59 -5.51
N GLU A 24 10.67 -30.67 -5.64
CA GLU A 24 10.14 -32.02 -5.86
C GLU A 24 9.33 -32.54 -4.65
N ASP A 25 9.80 -32.28 -3.44
CA ASP A 25 9.09 -32.62 -2.20
C ASP A 25 7.78 -31.82 -2.07
N THR A 26 7.78 -30.54 -2.45
CA THR A 26 6.59 -29.69 -2.47
C THR A 26 5.50 -30.21 -3.42
N LEU A 27 5.88 -30.70 -4.61
CA LEU A 27 4.93 -31.21 -5.61
C LEU A 27 4.30 -32.57 -5.22
N ASN A 28 4.80 -33.24 -4.18
CA ASN A 28 4.27 -34.50 -3.65
C ASN A 28 3.56 -34.32 -2.29
N SER A 29 3.38 -33.09 -1.82
CA SER A 29 2.75 -32.82 -0.53
C SER A 29 1.24 -33.04 -0.54
N ASP A 30 0.66 -33.27 0.65
CA ASP A 30 -0.79 -33.35 0.83
C ASP A 30 -1.46 -32.03 0.44
N LEU A 31 -0.82 -30.89 0.76
CA LEU A 31 -1.31 -29.56 0.43
C LEU A 31 -1.37 -29.35 -1.09
N TYR A 32 -0.27 -29.68 -1.81
CA TYR A 32 -0.28 -29.55 -3.27
C TYR A 32 -1.34 -30.43 -3.92
N SER A 33 -1.47 -31.68 -3.45
CA SER A 33 -2.49 -32.63 -3.92
C SER A 33 -3.90 -32.08 -3.71
N TRP A 34 -4.18 -31.48 -2.54
CA TRP A 34 -5.46 -30.84 -2.24
C TRP A 34 -5.69 -29.60 -3.12
N LEU A 35 -4.70 -28.71 -3.25
CA LEU A 35 -4.79 -27.52 -4.12
C LEU A 35 -5.18 -27.89 -5.57
N LYS A 36 -4.65 -28.99 -6.09
CA LYS A 36 -5.00 -29.49 -7.44
C LYS A 36 -6.44 -30.01 -7.56
N THR A 37 -7.15 -30.21 -6.47
CA THR A 37 -8.58 -30.59 -6.50
C THR A 37 -9.53 -29.39 -6.54
N ILE A 38 -9.03 -28.19 -6.21
CA ILE A 38 -9.85 -26.97 -6.21
C ILE A 38 -10.10 -26.54 -7.67
N PRO A 39 -11.37 -26.40 -8.08
CA PRO A 39 -11.67 -25.88 -9.40
C PRO A 39 -11.32 -24.39 -9.50
N ASP A 40 -11.09 -23.93 -10.71
CA ASP A 40 -10.91 -22.50 -11.00
C ASP A 40 -9.69 -21.83 -10.33
N ILE A 41 -8.65 -22.61 -9.95
CA ILE A 41 -7.35 -22.06 -9.54
C ILE A 41 -6.20 -22.58 -10.41
N GLU A 42 -5.16 -21.79 -10.54
CA GLU A 42 -3.88 -22.17 -11.12
C GLU A 42 -2.81 -22.09 -10.04
N VAL A 43 -2.03 -23.16 -9.87
CA VAL A 43 -1.08 -23.28 -8.76
C VAL A 43 0.32 -23.52 -9.29
N THR A 44 1.26 -22.68 -8.87
CA THR A 44 2.70 -22.79 -9.14
C THR A 44 3.46 -22.85 -7.81
N ALA A 45 4.24 -23.89 -7.60
CA ALA A 45 5.12 -23.96 -6.43
C ALA A 45 6.26 -22.95 -6.57
N ILE A 46 6.50 -22.21 -5.50
CA ILE A 46 7.59 -21.22 -5.42
C ILE A 46 8.49 -21.52 -4.22
N LYS A 47 9.64 -20.88 -4.16
CA LYS A 47 10.57 -21.06 -3.03
C LYS A 47 9.97 -20.46 -1.77
N PRO A 48 9.79 -21.23 -0.68
CA PRO A 48 9.34 -20.72 0.60
C PRO A 48 10.41 -19.85 1.27
N ASP A 49 9.97 -18.84 2.05
CA ASP A 49 10.83 -18.18 3.02
C ASP A 49 11.11 -19.12 4.21
N LYS A 50 12.15 -18.80 5.01
CA LYS A 50 12.73 -19.70 6.01
C LYS A 50 11.77 -20.28 7.05
N ILE A 51 10.68 -19.55 7.36
CA ILE A 51 9.71 -20.00 8.37
C ILE A 51 8.65 -20.94 7.82
N PHE A 52 8.52 -21.02 6.50
CA PHE A 52 7.50 -21.85 5.82
C PHE A 52 8.11 -23.12 5.25
N THR A 53 7.33 -24.20 5.24
CA THR A 53 7.70 -25.50 4.65
C THR A 53 7.43 -25.53 3.16
N GLU A 54 6.36 -24.86 2.71
CA GLU A 54 5.92 -24.81 1.32
C GLU A 54 5.42 -23.41 0.99
N ALA A 55 5.52 -23.01 -0.28
CA ALA A 55 4.93 -21.77 -0.77
C ALA A 55 4.42 -21.91 -2.22
N TYR A 56 3.34 -21.20 -2.52
CA TYR A 56 2.67 -21.25 -3.81
C TYR A 56 2.26 -19.85 -4.26
N GLU A 57 2.44 -19.59 -5.55
CA GLU A 57 1.72 -18.55 -6.27
C GLU A 57 0.46 -19.17 -6.87
N ILE A 58 -0.68 -18.56 -6.62
CA ILE A 58 -1.98 -19.08 -7.00
C ILE A 58 -2.79 -17.99 -7.69
N PHE A 59 -3.37 -18.31 -8.84
CA PHE A 59 -4.38 -17.48 -9.47
C PHE A 59 -5.76 -18.05 -9.21
N VAL A 60 -6.60 -17.30 -8.51
CA VAL A 60 -7.98 -17.65 -8.20
C VAL A 60 -8.90 -17.00 -9.23
N THR A 61 -9.75 -17.78 -9.88
CA THR A 61 -10.75 -17.22 -10.81
C THR A 61 -11.88 -16.54 -10.03
N GLN A 62 -12.00 -15.21 -10.15
CA GLN A 62 -13.01 -14.39 -9.48
C GLN A 62 -14.04 -13.84 -10.47
N PRO A 63 -15.30 -13.65 -10.07
CA PRO A 63 -16.24 -12.86 -10.86
C PRO A 63 -15.79 -11.40 -10.96
N ILE A 64 -15.93 -10.79 -12.13
CA ILE A 64 -15.74 -9.34 -12.24
C ILE A 64 -16.81 -8.61 -11.42
N ASP A 65 -18.05 -9.13 -11.46
CA ASP A 65 -19.20 -8.66 -10.68
C ASP A 65 -19.75 -9.80 -9.81
N HIS A 66 -19.58 -9.72 -8.52
CA HIS A 66 -20.10 -10.70 -7.57
C HIS A 66 -21.64 -10.74 -7.50
N ASN A 67 -22.33 -9.69 -8.00
CA ASN A 67 -23.78 -9.73 -8.17
C ASN A 67 -24.21 -10.56 -9.41
N ASN A 68 -23.27 -10.89 -10.29
CA ASN A 68 -23.47 -11.75 -11.46
C ASN A 68 -22.34 -12.79 -11.58
N PRO A 69 -22.27 -13.80 -10.68
CA PRO A 69 -21.13 -14.71 -10.55
C PRO A 69 -20.93 -15.62 -11.78
N ASP A 70 -21.96 -15.79 -12.62
CA ASP A 70 -21.88 -16.54 -13.88
C ASP A 70 -21.42 -15.66 -15.06
N GLY A 71 -21.21 -14.36 -14.83
CA GLY A 71 -20.72 -13.40 -15.80
C GLY A 71 -19.22 -13.54 -16.11
N PRO A 72 -18.64 -12.48 -16.73
CA PRO A 72 -17.20 -12.46 -16.99
C PRO A 72 -16.39 -12.59 -15.70
N LYS A 73 -15.23 -13.25 -15.82
CA LYS A 73 -14.34 -13.55 -14.71
C LYS A 73 -12.94 -13.01 -14.98
N PHE A 74 -12.15 -12.83 -13.92
CA PHE A 74 -10.74 -12.49 -13.99
C PHE A 74 -9.93 -13.41 -13.07
N LYS A 75 -8.61 -13.33 -13.15
CA LYS A 75 -7.71 -14.06 -12.25
C LYS A 75 -7.15 -13.12 -11.22
N GLU A 76 -7.26 -13.49 -9.96
CA GLU A 76 -6.71 -12.76 -8.84
C GLU A 76 -5.51 -13.52 -8.27
N GLN A 77 -4.38 -12.84 -8.18
CA GLN A 77 -3.13 -13.40 -7.68
C GLN A 77 -3.14 -13.44 -6.16
N ILE A 78 -2.74 -14.58 -5.62
CA ILE A 78 -2.45 -14.74 -4.19
C ILE A 78 -1.14 -15.49 -3.99
N PHE A 79 -0.51 -15.29 -2.84
CA PHE A 79 0.61 -16.10 -2.38
C PHE A 79 0.22 -16.86 -1.11
N LEU A 80 0.31 -18.17 -1.15
CA LEU A 80 0.10 -19.05 -0.01
C LEU A 80 1.45 -19.53 0.51
N SER A 81 1.71 -19.33 1.80
CA SER A 81 2.88 -19.84 2.51
C SER A 81 2.45 -20.72 3.68
N HIS A 82 2.87 -21.97 3.67
CA HIS A 82 2.38 -23.04 4.56
C HIS A 82 3.39 -23.41 5.64
N VAL A 83 2.91 -23.64 6.83
CA VAL A 83 3.65 -24.24 7.96
C VAL A 83 3.01 -25.56 8.37
N ASP A 84 1.71 -25.54 8.70
CA ASP A 84 0.92 -26.70 9.15
C ASP A 84 -0.58 -26.34 9.07
N LYS A 85 -1.42 -27.29 8.60
CA LYS A 85 -2.86 -27.08 8.42
C LYS A 85 -3.63 -26.74 9.71
N ASP A 86 -3.12 -27.15 10.86
CA ASP A 86 -3.77 -26.94 12.16
C ASP A 86 -3.30 -25.65 12.86
N LYS A 87 -2.26 -24.98 12.31
CA LYS A 87 -1.81 -23.67 12.78
C LYS A 87 -2.75 -22.55 12.31
N PRO A 88 -2.72 -21.39 12.97
CA PRO A 88 -3.49 -20.22 12.50
C PRO A 88 -3.14 -19.84 11.07
N MET A 89 -4.06 -19.13 10.42
CA MET A 89 -3.88 -18.50 9.13
C MET A 89 -3.92 -16.98 9.28
N VAL A 90 -2.89 -16.29 8.82
CA VAL A 90 -2.90 -14.85 8.61
C VAL A 90 -3.22 -14.59 7.14
N ILE A 91 -4.31 -13.86 6.88
CA ILE A 91 -4.62 -13.38 5.53
C ILE A 91 -4.33 -11.89 5.45
N GLU A 92 -3.34 -11.51 4.63
CA GLU A 92 -3.03 -10.11 4.32
C GLU A 92 -3.82 -9.68 3.09
N LEU A 93 -4.69 -8.71 3.31
CA LEU A 93 -5.55 -8.10 2.29
C LEU A 93 -4.80 -6.86 1.78
N ASP A 94 -3.97 -7.04 0.73
CA ASP A 94 -3.22 -5.92 0.19
C ASP A 94 -4.15 -4.90 -0.48
N GLY A 95 -3.76 -3.67 -0.50
CA GLY A 95 -4.53 -2.61 -1.14
C GLY A 95 -4.08 -2.34 -2.59
N TYR A 96 -3.01 -2.99 -3.01
CA TYR A 96 -2.26 -2.74 -4.24
C TYR A 96 -1.79 -4.04 -4.88
N ALA A 97 -0.80 -3.95 -5.78
CA ALA A 97 -0.04 -5.12 -6.24
C ALA A 97 0.74 -5.74 -5.09
N VAL A 98 0.88 -7.06 -5.10
CA VAL A 98 1.51 -7.81 -4.02
C VAL A 98 2.79 -8.51 -4.49
N ASN A 99 3.77 -8.54 -3.60
CA ASN A 99 4.95 -9.41 -3.75
C ASN A 99 5.00 -10.38 -2.58
N ASN A 100 5.40 -11.62 -2.83
CA ASN A 100 5.53 -12.60 -1.76
C ASN A 100 6.58 -12.16 -0.74
N ARG A 101 6.15 -11.98 0.50
CA ARG A 101 6.98 -11.63 1.67
C ARG A 101 6.42 -12.27 2.93
N THR A 102 7.21 -12.36 3.97
CA THR A 102 6.71 -12.81 5.28
C THR A 102 6.16 -11.62 6.06
N THR A 103 4.89 -11.68 6.45
CA THR A 103 4.24 -10.64 7.26
C THR A 103 4.76 -10.64 8.70
N GLU A 104 4.65 -9.50 9.39
CA GLU A 104 5.02 -9.42 10.81
C GLU A 104 4.22 -10.40 11.66
N LEU A 105 2.89 -10.46 11.46
CA LEU A 105 2.01 -11.34 12.21
C LEU A 105 2.33 -12.81 11.99
N SER A 106 2.60 -13.22 10.74
CA SER A 106 2.98 -14.61 10.45
C SER A 106 4.27 -15.01 11.12
N ARG A 107 5.23 -14.08 11.21
CA ARG A 107 6.50 -14.29 11.92
C ARG A 107 6.30 -14.40 13.43
N ILE A 108 5.48 -13.51 14.02
CA ILE A 108 5.20 -13.51 15.47
C ILE A 108 4.45 -14.77 15.87
N LEU A 109 3.48 -15.21 15.07
CA LEU A 109 2.62 -16.37 15.38
C LEU A 109 3.18 -17.68 14.87
N GLU A 110 4.25 -17.67 14.08
CA GLU A 110 4.84 -18.85 13.41
C GLU A 110 3.77 -19.70 12.71
N CYS A 111 2.98 -19.06 11.87
CA CYS A 111 1.76 -19.61 11.30
C CYS A 111 1.69 -19.52 9.77
N ASN A 112 0.63 -20.07 9.18
CA ASN A 112 0.36 -19.99 7.75
C ASN A 112 0.04 -18.56 7.32
N GLN A 113 0.22 -18.27 6.04
CA GLN A 113 -0.04 -16.96 5.46
C GLN A 113 -0.66 -17.07 4.07
N ILE A 114 -1.67 -16.24 3.80
CA ILE A 114 -2.14 -15.91 2.46
C ILE A 114 -1.97 -14.40 2.27
N MET A 115 -1.37 -13.99 1.15
CA MET A 115 -1.31 -12.59 0.72
C MET A 115 -2.18 -12.46 -0.52
N VAL A 116 -3.09 -11.48 -0.53
CA VAL A 116 -4.06 -11.27 -1.61
C VAL A 116 -3.75 -9.97 -2.33
N GLU A 117 -3.51 -10.05 -3.64
CA GLU A 117 -3.40 -8.88 -4.49
C GLU A 117 -4.79 -8.24 -4.68
N HIS A 118 -4.85 -6.91 -4.66
CA HIS A 118 -6.12 -6.22 -4.86
C HIS A 118 -6.53 -6.22 -6.34
N ARG A 119 -7.83 -6.48 -6.62
CA ARG A 119 -8.36 -6.34 -7.98
C ARG A 119 -7.95 -5.01 -8.61
N TYR A 120 -7.69 -5.00 -9.93
CA TYR A 120 -7.18 -3.88 -10.74
C TYR A 120 -5.71 -3.51 -10.52
N PHE A 121 -4.96 -4.26 -9.71
CA PHE A 121 -3.52 -4.07 -9.53
C PHE A 121 -2.75 -5.30 -10.03
N GLY A 122 -1.47 -5.09 -10.35
CA GLY A 122 -0.54 -6.15 -10.73
C GLY A 122 -1.09 -7.09 -11.80
N GLU A 123 -1.15 -8.36 -11.46
CA GLU A 123 -1.69 -9.42 -12.33
C GLU A 123 -3.22 -9.58 -12.20
N SER A 124 -3.85 -8.92 -11.20
CA SER A 124 -5.26 -9.06 -10.86
C SER A 124 -6.16 -8.06 -11.59
N VAL A 125 -5.87 -7.80 -12.87
CA VAL A 125 -6.63 -6.84 -13.69
C VAL A 125 -7.75 -7.53 -14.45
N PRO A 126 -9.04 -7.14 -14.25
CA PRO A 126 -10.17 -7.73 -14.97
C PRO A 126 -10.13 -7.48 -16.48
N SER A 127 -10.55 -8.49 -17.25
CA SER A 127 -10.80 -8.37 -18.69
C SER A 127 -12.14 -9.02 -19.03
N PRO A 128 -13.13 -8.30 -19.57
CA PRO A 128 -13.07 -6.89 -20.00
C PRO A 128 -12.91 -5.92 -18.83
N PHE A 129 -12.18 -4.82 -19.08
CA PHE A 129 -11.92 -3.77 -18.11
C PHE A 129 -13.13 -2.82 -17.99
N ASP A 130 -13.57 -2.52 -16.77
CA ASP A 130 -14.63 -1.52 -16.50
C ASP A 130 -14.46 -0.99 -15.07
N TRP A 131 -14.17 0.27 -14.91
CA TRP A 131 -13.94 0.93 -13.62
C TRP A 131 -15.06 0.73 -12.60
N LYS A 132 -16.32 0.57 -13.04
CA LYS A 132 -17.48 0.45 -12.13
C LYS A 132 -17.42 -0.74 -11.18
N TYR A 133 -16.61 -1.76 -11.49
CA TYR A 133 -16.44 -2.93 -10.64
C TYR A 133 -15.26 -2.82 -9.65
N LEU A 134 -14.54 -1.71 -9.70
CA LEU A 134 -13.53 -1.38 -8.70
C LEU A 134 -14.20 -0.66 -7.53
N THR A 135 -14.85 -1.43 -6.66
CA THR A 135 -15.54 -0.92 -5.46
C THR A 135 -15.04 -1.62 -4.20
N ILE A 136 -15.23 -0.97 -3.04
CA ILE A 136 -14.93 -1.53 -1.72
C ILE A 136 -15.65 -2.87 -1.53
N LYS A 137 -16.93 -2.96 -1.95
CA LYS A 137 -17.73 -4.19 -1.76
C LYS A 137 -17.24 -5.33 -2.64
N GLN A 138 -16.93 -5.09 -3.91
CA GLN A 138 -16.43 -6.12 -4.82
C GLN A 138 -15.08 -6.70 -4.35
N ALA A 139 -14.18 -5.84 -3.84
CA ALA A 139 -12.92 -6.31 -3.26
C ALA A 139 -13.13 -7.12 -1.97
N ALA A 140 -14.07 -6.72 -1.12
CA ALA A 140 -14.41 -7.50 0.07
C ALA A 140 -15.02 -8.86 -0.28
N ASP A 141 -15.77 -8.95 -1.38
CA ASP A 141 -16.33 -10.21 -1.89
C ASP A 141 -15.24 -11.16 -2.43
N ASP A 142 -14.20 -10.61 -3.08
CA ASP A 142 -13.03 -11.40 -3.47
C ASP A 142 -12.36 -12.02 -2.24
N HIS A 143 -12.08 -11.21 -1.24
CA HIS A 143 -11.45 -11.66 0.01
C HIS A 143 -12.26 -12.75 0.71
N HIS A 144 -13.57 -12.55 0.82
CA HIS A 144 -14.50 -13.54 1.38
C HIS A 144 -14.40 -14.88 0.64
N ARG A 145 -14.46 -14.85 -0.68
CA ARG A 145 -14.40 -16.05 -1.49
C ARG A 145 -13.07 -16.78 -1.37
N ILE A 146 -11.95 -16.08 -1.26
CA ILE A 146 -10.64 -16.69 -1.00
C ILE A 146 -10.65 -17.39 0.37
N ILE A 147 -11.15 -16.72 1.41
CA ILE A 147 -11.23 -17.32 2.74
C ILE A 147 -12.07 -18.59 2.72
N GLU A 148 -13.24 -18.57 2.10
CA GLU A 148 -14.12 -19.75 1.98
C GLU A 148 -13.43 -20.91 1.26
N LEU A 149 -12.66 -20.64 0.19
CA LEU A 149 -11.93 -21.67 -0.55
C LEU A 149 -10.87 -22.38 0.31
N PHE A 150 -10.20 -21.68 1.21
CA PHE A 150 -9.08 -22.24 1.98
C PHE A 150 -9.46 -22.73 3.37
N LYS A 151 -10.64 -22.35 3.91
CA LYS A 151 -11.13 -22.82 5.20
C LYS A 151 -11.35 -24.34 5.27
N ASP A 152 -11.63 -24.99 4.15
CA ASP A 152 -11.80 -26.46 4.10
C ASP A 152 -10.51 -27.23 4.42
N TYR A 153 -9.35 -26.60 4.16
CA TYR A 153 -8.05 -27.20 4.48
C TYR A 153 -7.48 -26.69 5.80
N TYR A 154 -7.61 -25.38 6.07
CA TYR A 154 -7.03 -24.74 7.26
C TYR A 154 -8.08 -24.56 8.35
N SER A 155 -8.09 -25.49 9.32
CA SER A 155 -9.05 -25.52 10.42
C SER A 155 -8.69 -24.59 11.59
N GLY A 156 -7.49 -24.01 11.59
CA GLY A 156 -6.99 -23.11 12.64
C GLY A 156 -7.74 -21.78 12.71
N LYS A 157 -7.29 -20.90 13.61
CA LYS A 157 -7.82 -19.54 13.72
C LYS A 157 -7.39 -18.69 12.55
N TRP A 158 -8.29 -17.86 12.02
CA TRP A 158 -8.02 -16.92 10.94
C TRP A 158 -7.89 -15.49 11.46
N ILE A 159 -6.91 -14.77 10.96
CA ILE A 159 -6.63 -13.37 11.31
C ILE A 159 -6.47 -12.60 10.01
N SER A 160 -7.27 -11.56 9.79
CA SER A 160 -7.07 -10.64 8.66
C SER A 160 -6.14 -9.51 9.06
N THR A 161 -5.34 -9.06 8.12
CA THR A 161 -4.43 -7.93 8.30
C THR A 161 -4.24 -7.18 6.99
N GLY A 162 -3.54 -6.08 7.02
CA GLY A 162 -3.12 -5.28 5.88
C GLY A 162 -2.54 -3.96 6.34
N ILE A 163 -1.78 -3.31 5.47
CA ILE A 163 -1.07 -2.07 5.78
C ILE A 163 -1.64 -0.96 4.89
N SER A 164 -1.84 0.26 5.43
CA SER A 164 -2.31 1.41 4.66
C SER A 164 -3.67 1.14 4.02
N LYS A 165 -3.81 1.25 2.72
CA LYS A 165 -5.03 0.83 2.00
C LYS A 165 -5.39 -0.63 2.30
N GLY A 166 -4.39 -1.52 2.46
CA GLY A 166 -4.63 -2.91 2.90
C GLY A 166 -5.22 -2.98 4.31
N GLY A 167 -4.79 -2.12 5.23
CA GLY A 167 -5.43 -1.96 6.54
C GLY A 167 -6.89 -1.54 6.43
N SER A 168 -7.21 -0.63 5.51
CA SER A 168 -8.59 -0.29 5.20
C SER A 168 -9.36 -1.47 4.58
N CYS A 169 -8.73 -2.28 3.71
CA CYS A 169 -9.32 -3.51 3.17
C CYS A 169 -9.68 -4.51 4.27
N ALA A 170 -8.82 -4.67 5.29
CA ALA A 170 -9.13 -5.52 6.44
C ALA A 170 -10.34 -5.00 7.26
N ILE A 171 -10.47 -3.67 7.39
CA ILE A 171 -11.65 -3.05 8.03
C ILE A 171 -12.91 -3.27 7.17
N PHE A 172 -12.83 -3.10 5.86
CA PHE A 172 -13.95 -3.30 4.94
C PHE A 172 -14.41 -4.76 4.92
N HIS A 173 -13.46 -5.69 4.85
CA HIS A 173 -13.75 -7.11 4.92
C HIS A 173 -14.49 -7.44 6.22
N GLY A 174 -14.00 -7.00 7.37
CA GLY A 174 -14.66 -7.23 8.65
C GLY A 174 -16.06 -6.60 8.76
N TYR A 175 -16.31 -5.47 8.08
CA TYR A 175 -17.65 -4.87 8.02
C TYR A 175 -18.65 -5.73 7.25
N PHE A 176 -18.25 -6.27 6.09
CA PHE A 176 -19.14 -7.09 5.26
C PHE A 176 -19.22 -8.53 5.71
N TYR A 177 -18.14 -9.08 6.23
CA TYR A 177 -17.96 -10.50 6.56
C TYR A 177 -17.36 -10.72 7.95
N PRO A 178 -18.04 -10.28 9.03
CA PRO A 178 -17.49 -10.31 10.39
C PRO A 178 -17.27 -11.73 10.93
N ALA A 179 -17.86 -12.75 10.31
CA ALA A 179 -17.70 -14.15 10.71
C ALA A 179 -16.54 -14.89 10.02
N ASP A 180 -15.89 -14.27 9.03
CA ASP A 180 -14.86 -14.93 8.25
C ASP A 180 -13.57 -15.16 9.02
N VAL A 181 -13.24 -14.25 9.92
CA VAL A 181 -12.01 -14.32 10.70
C VAL A 181 -12.27 -14.20 12.20
N ASN A 182 -11.34 -14.67 13.01
CA ASN A 182 -11.46 -14.63 14.46
C ASN A 182 -10.99 -13.27 15.02
N ALA A 183 -10.11 -12.57 14.31
CA ALA A 183 -9.63 -11.24 14.66
C ALA A 183 -9.13 -10.51 13.42
N SER A 184 -9.03 -9.19 13.52
CA SER A 184 -8.47 -8.33 12.46
C SER A 184 -7.42 -7.39 13.06
N VAL A 185 -6.29 -7.25 12.38
CA VAL A 185 -5.17 -6.38 12.80
C VAL A 185 -4.81 -5.43 11.64
N PRO A 186 -5.62 -4.39 11.40
CA PRO A 186 -5.29 -3.37 10.40
C PRO A 186 -4.18 -2.44 10.90
N TYR A 187 -3.14 -2.26 10.09
CA TYR A 187 -2.07 -1.29 10.31
C TYR A 187 -2.34 -0.04 9.48
N VAL A 188 -2.28 1.10 10.13
CA VAL A 188 -2.37 2.45 9.54
C VAL A 188 -3.47 2.60 8.48
N GLY A 189 -4.60 1.92 8.68
CA GLY A 189 -5.73 1.90 7.75
C GLY A 189 -6.58 3.16 7.88
N PRO A 190 -6.55 4.09 6.88
CA PRO A 190 -7.33 5.31 6.92
C PRO A 190 -8.78 5.07 6.51
N LEU A 191 -9.69 5.86 7.07
CA LEU A 191 -11.11 5.95 6.68
C LEU A 191 -11.44 7.43 6.39
N ASN A 192 -11.09 7.91 5.19
CA ASN A 192 -11.37 9.30 4.81
C ASN A 192 -12.87 9.49 4.58
N LEU A 193 -13.41 10.63 5.00
CA LEU A 193 -14.86 10.90 4.93
C LEU A 193 -15.25 11.92 3.87
N SER A 194 -14.26 12.40 3.09
CA SER A 194 -14.43 13.31 1.95
C SER A 194 -13.23 13.18 0.99
N ILE A 195 -13.38 13.69 -0.24
CA ILE A 195 -12.25 13.78 -1.19
C ILE A 195 -11.13 14.67 -0.64
N ASP A 196 -11.50 15.67 0.16
CA ASP A 196 -10.59 16.57 0.85
C ASP A 196 -10.89 16.50 2.36
N ASP A 197 -10.21 15.57 3.04
CA ASP A 197 -10.48 15.30 4.46
C ASP A 197 -9.73 16.30 5.36
N GLN A 198 -10.47 17.22 5.93
CA GLN A 198 -9.93 18.30 6.75
C GLN A 198 -9.21 17.82 8.01
N ARG A 199 -9.45 16.59 8.47
CA ARG A 199 -8.75 16.01 9.63
C ARG A 199 -7.24 15.90 9.39
N VAL A 200 -6.82 15.69 8.14
CA VAL A 200 -5.40 15.63 7.76
C VAL A 200 -4.70 16.96 8.05
N TYR A 201 -5.32 18.08 7.65
CA TYR A 201 -4.71 19.41 7.87
C TYR A 201 -4.66 19.78 9.35
N GLU A 202 -5.72 19.49 10.10
CA GLU A 202 -5.74 19.76 11.55
C GLU A 202 -4.67 18.92 12.28
N TRP A 203 -4.45 17.70 11.80
CA TRP A 203 -3.38 16.87 12.33
C TRP A 203 -1.99 17.44 12.01
N ILE A 204 -1.72 17.83 10.76
CA ILE A 204 -0.45 18.46 10.36
C ILE A 204 -0.17 19.73 11.18
N LYS A 205 -1.20 20.49 11.55
CA LYS A 205 -1.08 21.66 12.41
C LYS A 205 -0.77 21.33 13.89
N SER A 206 -0.94 20.08 14.30
CA SER A 206 -0.82 19.65 15.70
C SER A 206 0.27 18.62 15.98
N VAL A 207 0.79 17.93 14.96
CA VAL A 207 1.81 16.89 15.11
C VAL A 207 3.12 17.44 15.66
N SER A 208 3.82 16.67 16.50
CA SER A 208 5.12 17.00 17.05
C SER A 208 5.18 18.36 17.79
N THR A 209 6.34 19.02 17.85
CA THR A 209 6.51 20.33 18.50
C THR A 209 6.23 21.50 17.53
N PRO A 210 5.86 22.68 18.05
CA PRO A 210 5.69 23.88 17.21
C PRO A 210 6.95 24.20 16.36
N GLU A 211 8.13 24.06 16.97
CA GLU A 211 9.43 24.35 16.32
C GLU A 211 9.68 23.40 15.16
N CYS A 212 9.30 22.13 15.31
CA CYS A 212 9.42 21.14 14.24
C CYS A 212 8.49 21.45 13.07
N ARG A 213 7.22 21.76 13.34
CA ARG A 213 6.26 22.18 12.31
C ARG A 213 6.70 23.43 11.58
N GLU A 214 7.29 24.39 12.30
CA GLU A 214 7.85 25.60 11.69
C GLU A 214 9.01 25.27 10.74
N LYS A 215 9.90 24.37 11.12
CA LYS A 215 10.99 23.91 10.24
C LYS A 215 10.44 23.24 8.97
N VAL A 216 9.43 22.36 9.08
CA VAL A 216 8.78 21.74 7.91
C VAL A 216 8.20 22.80 6.99
N PHE A 217 7.48 23.78 7.53
CA PHE A 217 6.91 24.88 6.75
C PHE A 217 7.99 25.76 6.11
N ASN A 218 9.04 26.13 6.86
CA ASN A 218 10.14 26.94 6.36
C ASN A 218 10.94 26.23 5.27
N PHE A 219 11.06 24.90 5.33
CA PHE A 219 11.69 24.13 4.26
C PHE A 219 10.85 24.15 2.96
N GLN A 220 9.53 24.03 3.03
CA GLN A 220 8.67 24.18 1.86
C GLN A 220 8.83 25.58 1.24
N LYS A 221 8.83 26.62 2.09
CA LYS A 221 9.07 28.00 1.67
C LYS A 221 10.44 28.15 1.00
N LEU A 222 11.49 27.61 1.60
CA LEU A 222 12.86 27.62 1.08
C LEU A 222 12.94 26.94 -0.31
N CYS A 223 12.27 25.81 -0.50
CA CYS A 223 12.18 25.15 -1.80
C CYS A 223 11.53 26.06 -2.85
N PHE A 224 10.44 26.76 -2.51
CA PHE A 224 9.84 27.73 -3.43
C PHE A 224 10.74 28.92 -3.73
N GLU A 225 11.43 29.48 -2.72
CA GLU A 225 12.36 30.62 -2.88
C GLU A 225 13.59 30.25 -3.72
N LYS A 226 14.10 29.03 -3.56
CA LYS A 226 15.24 28.50 -4.33
C LYS A 226 14.83 27.78 -5.62
N ARG A 227 13.63 27.99 -6.11
CA ARG A 227 13.12 27.35 -7.34
C ARG A 227 14.12 27.42 -8.50
N ASP A 228 14.69 28.58 -8.77
CA ASP A 228 15.59 28.79 -9.90
C ASP A 228 16.90 28.00 -9.78
N GLU A 229 17.30 27.63 -8.57
CA GLU A 229 18.44 26.74 -8.29
C GLU A 229 18.06 25.24 -8.33
N LEU A 230 16.91 24.88 -7.75
CA LEU A 230 16.47 23.49 -7.59
C LEU A 230 15.85 22.92 -8.88
N TYR A 231 15.11 23.72 -9.62
CA TYR A 231 14.38 23.24 -10.80
C TYR A 231 15.29 22.64 -11.89
N PRO A 232 16.47 23.25 -12.24
CA PRO A 232 17.42 22.60 -13.15
C PRO A 232 17.92 21.23 -12.65
N ILE A 233 18.09 21.06 -11.33
CA ILE A 233 18.53 19.80 -10.74
C ILE A 233 17.43 18.73 -10.89
N ILE A 234 16.18 19.12 -10.68
CA ILE A 234 15.02 18.23 -10.87
C ILE A 234 14.92 17.76 -12.33
N LEU A 235 15.06 18.69 -13.29
CA LEU A 235 15.03 18.32 -14.71
C LEU A 235 16.15 17.34 -15.07
N LYS A 236 17.36 17.57 -14.56
CA LYS A 236 18.49 16.66 -14.74
C LYS A 236 18.22 15.28 -14.11
N ASN A 237 17.70 15.23 -12.88
CA ASN A 237 17.33 13.99 -12.24
C ASN A 237 16.22 13.23 -13.00
N ALA A 238 15.24 13.96 -13.55
CA ALA A 238 14.20 13.39 -14.39
C ALA A 238 14.80 12.76 -15.67
N GLU A 239 15.73 13.44 -16.33
CA GLU A 239 16.43 12.90 -17.51
C GLU A 239 17.24 11.64 -17.16
N GLU A 240 18.04 11.68 -16.09
CA GLU A 240 18.87 10.54 -15.64
C GLU A 240 18.04 9.32 -15.26
N LYS A 241 16.89 9.52 -14.61
CA LYS A 241 15.97 8.45 -14.18
C LYS A 241 14.88 8.13 -15.20
N LYS A 242 14.85 8.84 -16.34
CA LYS A 242 13.84 8.72 -17.40
C LYS A 242 12.40 8.97 -16.90
N LEU A 243 12.24 9.85 -15.91
CA LEU A 243 10.94 10.29 -15.42
C LEU A 243 10.30 11.25 -16.44
N THR A 244 8.99 11.13 -16.62
CA THR A 244 8.22 12.03 -17.48
C THR A 244 7.07 12.65 -16.69
N TYR A 245 6.71 13.88 -17.00
CA TYR A 245 5.66 14.64 -16.31
C TYR A 245 4.66 15.25 -17.30
N ASN A 246 4.28 14.46 -18.35
CA ASN A 246 3.36 14.93 -19.38
C ASN A 246 1.93 15.10 -18.86
N ILE A 247 1.55 14.35 -17.83
CA ILE A 247 0.19 14.40 -17.23
C ILE A 247 0.02 15.69 -16.43
N VAL A 248 1.00 16.05 -15.61
CA VAL A 248 0.93 17.20 -14.70
C VAL A 248 1.62 18.43 -15.28
N GLY A 249 2.71 18.27 -16.00
CA GLY A 249 3.67 19.29 -16.41
C GLY A 249 4.78 19.47 -15.37
N TYR A 250 6.02 19.68 -15.84
CA TYR A 250 7.22 19.73 -14.97
C TYR A 250 7.13 20.80 -13.88
N GLU A 251 6.72 22.01 -14.22
CA GLU A 251 6.63 23.12 -13.27
C GLU A 251 5.53 22.90 -12.23
N LYS A 252 4.40 22.37 -12.68
CA LYS A 252 3.27 22.06 -11.78
C LYS A 252 3.62 20.87 -10.87
N ALA A 253 4.30 19.84 -11.38
CA ALA A 253 4.80 18.72 -10.60
C ALA A 253 5.79 19.15 -9.51
N TYR A 254 6.69 20.10 -9.84
CA TYR A 254 7.58 20.69 -8.84
C TYR A 254 6.80 21.32 -7.68
N GLU A 255 5.82 22.17 -7.99
CA GLU A 255 5.03 22.87 -6.97
C GLU A 255 4.24 21.89 -6.11
N TYR A 256 3.63 20.87 -6.72
CA TYR A 256 2.94 19.82 -5.97
C TYR A 256 3.90 18.98 -5.11
N SER A 257 5.11 18.71 -5.58
CA SER A 257 6.13 18.03 -4.76
C SER A 257 6.51 18.84 -3.52
N VAL A 258 6.61 20.16 -3.65
CA VAL A 258 6.85 21.03 -2.50
C VAL A 258 5.65 21.07 -1.56
N LEU A 259 4.42 21.09 -2.08
CA LEU A 259 3.20 21.04 -1.27
C LEU A 259 3.07 19.70 -0.54
N GLU A 260 3.40 18.60 -1.22
CA GLU A 260 3.38 17.23 -0.68
C GLU A 260 4.38 17.03 0.47
N TYR A 261 5.49 17.76 0.47
CA TYR A 261 6.57 17.58 1.43
C TYR A 261 6.10 17.49 2.89
N SER A 262 5.18 18.36 3.31
CA SER A 262 4.68 18.32 4.71
C SER A 262 3.97 17.03 5.05
N PHE A 263 3.24 16.42 4.11
CA PHE A 263 2.58 15.13 4.31
C PHE A 263 3.60 13.99 4.23
N ALA A 264 4.41 13.94 3.17
CA ALA A 264 5.41 12.90 2.94
C ALA A 264 6.47 12.83 4.04
N TYR A 265 6.92 13.99 4.55
CA TYR A 265 7.87 14.07 5.65
C TYR A 265 7.38 13.35 6.91
N TRP A 266 6.12 13.55 7.28
CA TRP A 266 5.53 12.89 8.43
C TRP A 266 5.19 11.42 8.15
N GLN A 267 4.77 11.11 6.95
CA GLN A 267 4.44 9.74 6.56
C GLN A 267 5.67 8.83 6.53
N TRP A 268 6.76 9.28 5.94
CA TRP A 268 7.93 8.44 5.65
C TRP A 268 9.19 8.82 6.40
N GLY A 269 9.25 10.04 6.93
CA GLY A 269 10.41 10.55 7.64
C GLY A 269 10.58 9.89 9.02
N ASN A 270 11.78 10.08 9.58
CA ASN A 270 12.11 9.60 10.91
C ASN A 270 11.68 10.57 12.04
N GLY A 271 11.05 11.70 11.69
CA GLY A 271 10.59 12.71 12.64
C GLY A 271 11.71 13.56 13.26
N ASP A 272 12.97 13.39 12.85
CA ASP A 272 14.10 14.19 13.35
C ASP A 272 14.20 15.52 12.61
N CYS A 273 13.50 16.52 13.13
CA CYS A 273 13.48 17.88 12.57
C CYS A 273 14.83 18.60 12.65
N SER A 274 15.83 18.06 13.34
CA SER A 274 17.18 18.65 13.36
C SER A 274 17.91 18.49 12.03
N LEU A 275 17.48 17.52 11.24
CA LEU A 275 18.03 17.19 9.92
C LEU A 275 17.40 17.98 8.75
N ILE A 276 16.37 18.77 9.02
CA ILE A 276 15.74 19.61 7.98
C ILE A 276 16.68 20.77 7.65
N PRO A 277 17.09 20.94 6.36
CA PRO A 277 17.93 22.04 5.93
C PRO A 277 17.26 23.40 6.11
N ASP A 278 18.06 24.44 6.30
CA ASP A 278 17.65 25.83 6.42
C ASP A 278 18.26 26.74 5.33
N GLU A 279 18.11 28.05 5.46
CA GLU A 279 18.61 29.03 4.50
C GLU A 279 20.14 29.08 4.39
N ASN A 280 20.88 28.51 5.34
CA ASN A 280 22.35 28.44 5.35
C ASN A 280 22.87 27.16 4.68
N SER A 281 21.97 26.21 4.39
CA SER A 281 22.31 24.95 3.73
C SER A 281 22.61 25.17 2.24
N SER A 282 23.50 24.36 1.70
CA SER A 282 23.80 24.37 0.28
C SER A 282 22.61 23.89 -0.56
N THR A 283 22.54 24.27 -1.82
CA THR A 283 21.50 23.79 -2.76
C THR A 283 21.51 22.25 -2.88
N GLU A 284 22.68 21.62 -2.79
CA GLU A 284 22.83 20.17 -2.80
C GLU A 284 22.16 19.52 -1.57
N GLU A 285 22.45 20.01 -0.36
CA GLU A 285 21.83 19.50 0.87
C GLU A 285 20.31 19.66 0.86
N ILE A 286 19.81 20.80 0.37
CA ILE A 286 18.38 21.04 0.21
C ILE A 286 17.78 20.04 -0.78
N TRP A 287 18.45 19.83 -1.92
CA TRP A 287 17.99 18.88 -2.94
C TRP A 287 17.97 17.43 -2.43
N GLU A 288 19.03 16.95 -1.80
CA GLU A 288 19.11 15.60 -1.26
C GLU A 288 18.00 15.33 -0.23
N HIS A 289 17.78 16.29 0.67
CA HIS A 289 16.72 16.19 1.65
C HIS A 289 15.32 16.21 0.99
N PHE A 290 15.11 17.10 0.00
CA PHE A 290 13.85 17.18 -0.73
C PHE A 290 13.56 15.91 -1.53
N LEU A 291 14.57 15.36 -2.21
CA LEU A 291 14.44 14.11 -2.95
C LEU A 291 14.08 12.92 -2.03
N ALA A 292 14.65 12.89 -0.83
CA ALA A 292 14.40 11.84 0.13
C ALA A 292 13.01 11.92 0.81
N ASN A 293 12.43 13.13 0.94
CA ASN A 293 11.25 13.35 1.77
C ASN A 293 10.11 14.12 1.04
N GLY A 294 10.32 14.63 -0.17
CA GLY A 294 9.40 15.54 -0.82
C GLY A 294 8.50 14.95 -1.91
N GLY A 295 8.61 13.64 -2.18
CA GLY A 295 7.74 13.00 -3.16
C GLY A 295 7.92 13.46 -4.60
N VAL A 296 9.12 13.92 -5.00
CA VAL A 296 9.40 14.42 -6.36
C VAL A 296 8.99 13.41 -7.45
N THR A 297 9.21 12.11 -7.20
CA THR A 297 8.85 11.03 -8.12
C THR A 297 7.38 10.64 -8.05
N TYR A 298 6.62 11.16 -7.09
CA TYR A 298 5.20 10.81 -6.91
C TYR A 298 4.31 11.35 -8.02
N PHE A 299 4.73 12.44 -8.67
CA PHE A 299 3.97 13.13 -9.72
C PHE A 299 4.47 12.81 -11.14
N ASP A 300 5.37 11.83 -11.32
CA ASP A 300 5.74 11.37 -12.66
C ASP A 300 4.61 10.52 -13.29
N ASP A 301 4.64 10.42 -14.63
CA ASP A 301 3.56 9.78 -15.37
C ASP A 301 3.36 8.30 -14.98
N GLU A 302 4.44 7.53 -14.80
CA GLU A 302 4.37 6.11 -14.43
C GLU A 302 3.79 5.93 -13.02
N SER A 303 4.22 6.77 -12.07
CA SER A 303 3.70 6.76 -10.70
C SER A 303 2.20 7.08 -10.67
N ILE A 304 1.75 8.08 -11.42
CA ILE A 304 0.33 8.43 -11.52
C ILE A 304 -0.47 7.30 -12.16
N GLU A 305 -0.02 6.78 -13.31
CA GLU A 305 -0.75 5.76 -14.06
C GLU A 305 -0.85 4.44 -13.29
N SER A 306 0.22 4.00 -12.63
CA SER A 306 0.21 2.80 -11.80
C SER A 306 -0.73 2.90 -10.60
N ASN A 307 -1.01 4.12 -10.13
CA ASN A 307 -1.92 4.41 -9.03
C ASN A 307 -3.34 4.82 -9.48
N TYR A 308 -3.66 4.82 -10.76
CA TYR A 308 -5.02 5.14 -11.23
C TYR A 308 -6.12 4.31 -10.55
N PRO A 309 -5.97 3.00 -10.29
CA PRO A 309 -7.00 2.25 -9.56
C PRO A 309 -7.21 2.76 -8.13
N PHE A 310 -6.14 3.13 -7.42
CA PHE A 310 -6.24 3.74 -6.09
C PHE A 310 -6.97 5.08 -6.14
N PHE A 311 -6.55 5.96 -7.04
CA PHE A 311 -7.18 7.28 -7.17
C PHE A 311 -8.62 7.20 -7.64
N TYR A 312 -8.94 6.26 -8.55
CA TYR A 312 -10.35 6.03 -8.91
C TYR A 312 -11.19 5.71 -7.68
N GLN A 313 -10.72 4.83 -6.80
CA GLN A 313 -11.41 4.54 -5.53
C GLN A 313 -11.45 5.76 -4.60
N CYS A 314 -10.41 6.57 -4.54
CA CYS A 314 -10.40 7.81 -3.76
C CYS A 314 -11.51 8.78 -4.22
N TYR A 315 -11.69 8.92 -5.54
CA TYR A 315 -12.68 9.81 -6.13
C TYR A 315 -14.09 9.20 -6.28
N THR A 316 -14.29 7.94 -5.87
CA THR A 316 -15.60 7.29 -5.85
C THR A 316 -16.11 6.98 -4.44
N GLU A 317 -15.30 6.36 -3.59
CA GLU A 317 -15.75 5.85 -2.30
C GLU A 317 -14.80 6.14 -1.13
N PHE A 318 -13.47 6.19 -1.38
CA PHE A 318 -12.45 6.14 -0.34
C PHE A 318 -12.15 7.49 0.29
N GLY A 319 -12.30 8.58 -0.49
CA GLY A 319 -11.83 9.91 -0.09
C GLY A 319 -10.30 10.03 -0.09
N TYR A 320 -9.81 11.23 0.13
CA TYR A 320 -8.37 11.53 0.12
C TYR A 320 -8.08 12.85 0.88
N TYR A 321 -6.98 13.49 0.54
CA TYR A 321 -6.65 14.87 0.93
C TYR A 321 -6.27 15.68 -0.31
N ALA A 322 -6.30 17.00 -0.19
CA ALA A 322 -5.81 17.95 -1.18
C ALA A 322 -4.65 18.77 -0.58
N TYR A 323 -4.34 19.93 -1.14
CA TYR A 323 -3.21 20.74 -0.69
C TYR A 323 -3.66 22.13 -0.25
N GLU A 324 -3.21 22.58 0.94
CA GLU A 324 -3.43 23.94 1.44
C GLU A 324 -2.49 24.93 0.69
N VAL A 325 -2.98 25.57 -0.37
CA VAL A 325 -2.20 26.48 -1.20
C VAL A 325 -2.11 27.90 -0.64
N ASP A 326 -3.06 28.32 0.19
CA ASP A 326 -3.17 29.72 0.68
C ASP A 326 -1.92 30.19 1.42
N LYS A 327 -1.23 29.30 2.14
CA LYS A 327 0.02 29.60 2.84
C LYS A 327 1.19 29.94 1.91
N PHE A 328 1.10 29.51 0.65
CA PHE A 328 2.15 29.63 -0.37
C PHE A 328 1.71 30.42 -1.60
N LYS A 329 0.59 31.16 -1.53
CA LYS A 329 0.01 31.90 -2.66
C LYS A 329 0.98 32.87 -3.35
N ASP A 330 1.92 33.42 -2.60
CA ASP A 330 2.93 34.38 -3.14
C ASP A 330 4.06 33.65 -3.87
N TYR A 331 4.18 32.33 -3.76
CA TYR A 331 5.23 31.50 -4.36
C TYR A 331 4.71 30.59 -5.47
N ILE A 332 3.44 30.16 -5.39
CA ILE A 332 2.81 29.25 -6.34
C ILE A 332 2.47 29.99 -7.65
N ARG A 333 2.73 29.35 -8.78
CA ARG A 333 2.44 29.88 -10.12
C ARG A 333 1.46 28.97 -10.90
N TYR A 334 1.45 27.67 -10.64
CA TYR A 334 0.74 26.65 -11.43
C TYR A 334 -0.17 25.75 -10.60
N ALA A 335 0.20 25.43 -9.36
CA ALA A 335 -0.60 24.57 -8.51
C ALA A 335 -1.82 25.34 -7.95
N ASP A 336 -2.97 24.70 -7.93
CA ASP A 336 -4.24 25.24 -7.42
C ASP A 336 -4.80 24.44 -6.23
N GLY A 337 -4.03 23.45 -5.75
CA GLY A 337 -4.41 22.55 -4.66
C GLY A 337 -5.29 21.39 -5.10
N GLN A 338 -5.81 21.41 -6.31
CA GLN A 338 -6.68 20.33 -6.83
C GLN A 338 -5.86 19.28 -7.59
N THR A 339 -6.28 18.04 -7.52
CA THR A 339 -5.56 16.89 -8.08
C THR A 339 -6.35 16.10 -9.14
N PRO A 340 -7.01 16.76 -10.13
CA PRO A 340 -7.80 16.05 -11.14
C PRO A 340 -6.92 15.18 -12.07
N PHE A 341 -5.63 15.41 -12.11
CA PHE A 341 -4.67 14.60 -12.87
C PHE A 341 -4.49 13.18 -12.31
N PHE A 342 -4.93 12.92 -11.09
CA PHE A 342 -4.99 11.57 -10.54
C PHE A 342 -6.20 10.77 -11.02
N ILE A 343 -7.20 11.42 -11.62
CA ILE A 343 -8.39 10.73 -12.15
C ILE A 343 -8.03 10.11 -13.51
N PRO A 344 -8.26 8.78 -13.71
CA PRO A 344 -8.05 8.16 -15.02
C PRO A 344 -8.86 8.86 -16.11
N LYS A 345 -8.23 9.16 -17.27
CA LYS A 345 -8.85 9.93 -18.36
C LYS A 345 -10.09 9.27 -18.98
N ASP A 346 -10.18 7.96 -18.91
CA ASP A 346 -11.28 7.12 -19.42
C ASP A 346 -12.37 6.84 -18.38
N SER A 347 -12.31 7.54 -17.23
CA SER A 347 -13.26 7.40 -16.14
C SER A 347 -14.01 8.71 -15.86
N ASN A 348 -15.15 8.58 -15.19
CA ASN A 348 -15.94 9.73 -14.71
C ASN A 348 -16.44 9.43 -13.29
N PRO A 349 -15.54 9.44 -12.28
CA PRO A 349 -15.90 9.07 -10.93
C PRO A 349 -16.88 10.08 -10.32
N THR A 350 -17.81 9.55 -9.53
CA THR A 350 -18.72 10.36 -8.70
C THR A 350 -18.55 9.92 -7.26
N TYR A 351 -18.13 10.83 -6.40
CA TYR A 351 -17.84 10.52 -5.01
C TYR A 351 -19.12 10.31 -4.18
N ASP A 352 -19.19 9.19 -3.49
CA ASP A 352 -20.24 8.86 -2.54
C ASP A 352 -19.68 8.42 -1.18
N PRO A 353 -19.66 9.30 -0.17
CA PRO A 353 -19.13 8.99 1.14
C PRO A 353 -20.02 8.11 2.02
N ARG A 354 -21.23 7.76 1.59
CA ARG A 354 -22.24 7.13 2.45
C ARG A 354 -21.81 5.78 3.00
N LEU A 355 -21.16 4.96 2.16
CA LEU A 355 -20.67 3.65 2.59
C LEU A 355 -19.53 3.81 3.61
N LEU A 356 -18.54 4.62 3.30
CA LEU A 356 -17.38 4.80 4.18
C LEU A 356 -17.76 5.43 5.53
N LYS A 357 -18.71 6.36 5.55
CA LYS A 357 -19.28 6.89 6.80
C LYS A 357 -19.97 5.82 7.64
N LYS A 358 -20.68 4.86 7.02
CA LYS A 358 -21.27 3.72 7.72
C LYS A 358 -20.19 2.80 8.29
N ILE A 359 -19.18 2.47 7.49
CA ILE A 359 -18.04 1.63 7.93
C ILE A 359 -17.31 2.30 9.08
N ASN A 360 -17.00 3.59 8.99
CA ASN A 360 -16.33 4.34 10.07
C ASN A 360 -17.16 4.34 11.36
N ASN A 361 -18.49 4.54 11.26
CA ASN A 361 -19.36 4.46 12.44
C ASN A 361 -19.38 3.05 13.04
N TRP A 362 -19.48 2.02 12.22
CA TRP A 362 -19.43 0.63 12.65
C TRP A 362 -18.09 0.30 13.30
N ALA A 363 -16.96 0.64 12.65
CA ALA A 363 -15.62 0.38 13.18
C ALA A 363 -15.42 1.05 14.57
N SER A 364 -16.01 2.23 14.77
CA SER A 364 -15.89 2.98 16.03
C SER A 364 -16.78 2.46 17.16
N ASN A 365 -17.91 1.81 16.86
CA ASN A 365 -18.96 1.50 17.83
C ASN A 365 -19.35 0.02 17.95
N GLU A 366 -19.10 -0.79 16.92
CA GLU A 366 -19.68 -2.13 16.79
C GLU A 366 -18.65 -3.21 16.42
N ALA A 367 -17.50 -2.82 15.80
CA ALA A 367 -16.47 -3.79 15.40
C ALA A 367 -15.87 -4.48 16.64
N GLU A 368 -15.86 -5.82 16.62
CA GLU A 368 -15.31 -6.66 17.68
C GLU A 368 -14.05 -7.40 17.20
N ASN A 369 -13.13 -7.70 18.12
CA ASN A 369 -11.89 -8.44 17.89
C ASN A 369 -10.93 -7.73 16.92
N PHE A 370 -10.90 -6.39 16.92
CA PHE A 370 -9.94 -5.61 16.16
C PHE A 370 -8.80 -5.10 17.04
N ILE A 371 -7.58 -5.11 16.47
CA ILE A 371 -6.41 -4.38 16.99
C ILE A 371 -6.01 -3.37 15.94
N PHE A 372 -6.47 -2.13 16.06
CA PHE A 372 -6.10 -1.05 15.15
C PHE A 372 -4.73 -0.50 15.54
N ILE A 373 -3.74 -0.54 14.64
CA ILE A 373 -2.38 -0.07 14.90
C ILE A 373 -2.10 1.16 14.03
N TYR A 374 -1.59 2.23 14.65
CA TYR A 374 -1.28 3.50 13.98
C TYR A 374 0.06 4.07 14.43
N GLY A 375 0.67 4.92 13.61
CA GLY A 375 1.85 5.71 13.94
C GLY A 375 1.49 7.09 14.50
N GLY A 376 2.16 7.55 15.54
CA GLY A 376 1.92 8.86 16.15
C GLY A 376 2.36 10.03 15.27
N ASN A 377 3.32 9.81 14.37
CA ASN A 377 3.79 10.79 13.39
C ASN A 377 3.19 10.58 11.99
N ASP A 378 2.33 9.56 11.82
CA ASP A 378 1.72 9.27 10.53
C ASP A 378 0.48 10.13 10.27
N PRO A 379 0.42 10.93 9.19
CA PRO A 379 -0.78 11.71 8.85
C PRO A 379 -2.03 10.87 8.66
N TRP A 380 -1.87 9.62 8.19
CA TRP A 380 -2.98 8.67 8.03
C TRP A 380 -3.61 8.21 9.34
N THR A 381 -2.99 8.53 10.48
CA THR A 381 -3.60 8.34 11.81
C THR A 381 -4.78 9.28 12.06
N SER A 382 -4.82 10.43 11.40
CA SER A 382 -5.89 11.42 11.55
C SER A 382 -7.25 10.91 11.03
N PRO A 383 -7.36 10.26 9.85
CA PRO A 383 -8.58 9.60 9.42
C PRO A 383 -8.72 8.16 9.95
N GLY A 384 -7.90 7.74 10.90
CA GLY A 384 -7.98 6.42 11.52
C GLY A 384 -9.19 6.26 12.44
N VAL A 385 -9.50 5.00 12.77
CA VAL A 385 -10.65 4.65 13.62
C VAL A 385 -10.55 5.29 14.99
N CYS A 386 -11.67 5.87 15.46
CA CYS A 386 -11.82 6.41 16.82
C CYS A 386 -12.77 5.53 17.62
N LEU A 387 -12.22 4.67 18.50
CA LEU A 387 -13.02 3.75 19.32
C LEU A 387 -13.81 4.51 20.40
N THR A 388 -15.07 4.15 20.57
CA THR A 388 -15.94 4.68 21.62
C THR A 388 -15.92 3.85 22.92
N GLY A 389 -15.17 2.72 22.93
CA GLY A 389 -15.08 1.82 24.08
C GLY A 389 -16.31 0.91 24.27
N LYS A 390 -17.16 0.77 23.27
CA LYS A 390 -18.35 -0.08 23.32
C LYS A 390 -18.08 -1.55 23.03
N THR A 391 -16.92 -1.88 22.45
CA THR A 391 -16.54 -3.22 22.04
C THR A 391 -15.22 -3.65 22.68
N ASN A 392 -14.80 -4.90 22.45
CA ASN A 392 -13.52 -5.42 22.90
C ASN A 392 -12.33 -5.02 22.00
N SER A 393 -12.58 -4.24 20.94
CA SER A 393 -11.51 -3.77 20.06
C SER A 393 -10.62 -2.74 20.73
N ILE A 394 -9.35 -2.72 20.35
CA ILE A 394 -8.35 -1.80 20.90
C ILE A 394 -7.67 -0.99 19.79
N LYS A 395 -7.24 0.21 20.12
CA LYS A 395 -6.41 1.07 19.26
C LYS A 395 -5.05 1.26 19.92
N MET A 396 -4.00 0.92 19.19
CA MET A 396 -2.62 1.13 19.59
C MET A 396 -2.02 2.22 18.70
N VAL A 397 -1.34 3.18 19.33
CA VAL A 397 -0.60 4.21 18.61
C VAL A 397 0.85 4.14 19.09
N LEU A 398 1.76 3.86 18.17
CA LEU A 398 3.20 3.89 18.47
C LEU A 398 3.64 5.36 18.54
N PRO A 399 4.02 5.89 19.71
CA PRO A 399 4.54 7.26 19.80
C PRO A 399 5.74 7.43 18.87
N ASN A 400 5.77 8.50 18.09
CA ASN A 400 6.82 8.80 17.09
C ASN A 400 6.94 7.76 15.95
N GLY A 401 6.07 6.78 15.85
CA GLY A 401 6.00 5.89 14.69
C GLY A 401 5.51 6.64 13.46
N SER A 402 6.09 6.33 12.29
CA SER A 402 5.64 6.79 10.98
C SER A 402 4.67 5.77 10.36
N HIS A 403 4.51 5.79 9.04
CA HIS A 403 3.60 4.91 8.30
C HIS A 403 4.14 3.47 8.13
N ALA A 404 5.48 3.28 8.26
CA ALA A 404 6.17 1.99 8.05
C ALA A 404 7.06 1.64 9.24
#